data_e792f4daafee858d021a0c54aed2df56
#
_entry.id   e792f4daafee858d021a0c54aed2df56
#
_cell.length_a   1.000
_cell.length_b   1.000
_cell.length_c   1.000
_cell.angle_alpha   90.00
_cell.angle_beta   90.00
_cell.angle_gamma   90.00
#
_symmetry.space_group_name_H-M   'P 1'
#
loop_
_entity.id
_entity.type
_entity.pdbx_description
1 polymer ?
#
loop_
_entity_poly.entity_id
_entity_poly.type
_entity_poly.pdbx_seq_one_letter_code
_entity_poly.pdbx_strand_id
1 'polypeptide(L)'
;MDQKEIRILGIESSCDETAASVITDGRIINSSVISSQIDLHKKFGGVFPELASREHVKAIYPIIEEALEQAHTSLHDIDAIAVTRGPGLAGSLVVGANLAKALALAADLPIIGVNHLEGHIYSAWLYPLGTKPSPEPEFPLVALLVSGGHSELILMKEHLKYQRLGGTLDDAAGEAFDKVARLLELPYPGGPSIQKAAKGGDPAAFNFPRARLTDTWNFSFSGLKTAVLRTVEDLKRSHQELPIKDLAASFQAAVTDVLFDKTIAAAEKYHVKEIIVAGGVSANKALRDAFRSQARFRVHIPPISLCTDNAAMIAGAGYYHYKHSNLDDLSFDVMPNWPLSYQV
;
A
#
# COMPACT_ATOMS: atom_id res chain seq x y z
N MET A 1 1.72 13.39 35.05
CA MET A 1 1.37 14.43 34.05
C MET A 1 0.82 13.69 32.86
N ASP A 2 -0.47 13.84 32.61
CA ASP A 2 -1.05 13.27 31.39
C ASP A 2 -0.34 13.92 30.20
N GLN A 3 0.28 13.09 29.35
CA GLN A 3 0.87 13.62 28.12
C GLN A 3 -0.30 14.13 27.26
N LYS A 4 -0.14 15.33 26.72
CA LYS A 4 -1.11 15.88 25.76
C LYS A 4 -1.23 14.91 24.57
N GLU A 5 -2.44 14.49 24.23
CA GLU A 5 -2.72 13.74 23.02
C GLU A 5 -2.29 14.53 21.79
N ILE A 6 -1.61 13.87 20.86
CA ILE A 6 -1.18 14.46 19.58
C ILE A 6 -2.11 13.99 18.48
N ARG A 7 -2.78 14.92 17.80
CA ARG A 7 -3.73 14.67 16.72
C ARG A 7 -3.15 15.09 15.38
N ILE A 8 -3.10 14.16 14.44
CA ILE A 8 -2.61 14.42 13.08
C ILE A 8 -3.76 14.26 12.09
N LEU A 9 -3.97 15.29 11.26
CA LEU A 9 -4.83 15.21 10.08
C LEU A 9 -4.01 14.67 8.91
N GLY A 10 -4.36 13.49 8.40
CA GLY A 10 -3.77 12.90 7.20
C GLY A 10 -4.58 13.22 5.96
N ILE A 11 -3.89 13.45 4.84
CA ILE A 11 -4.49 13.68 3.52
C ILE A 11 -3.77 12.79 2.50
N GLU A 12 -4.56 12.00 1.73
CA GLU A 12 -4.06 11.10 0.68
C GLU A 12 -4.73 11.43 -0.64
N SER A 13 -3.93 11.61 -1.70
CA SER A 13 -4.40 11.83 -3.07
C SER A 13 -3.42 11.36 -4.13
N SER A 14 -2.58 10.36 -3.84
CA SER A 14 -1.47 9.97 -4.73
C SER A 14 -1.89 9.30 -6.03
N CYS A 15 -3.06 8.64 -6.07
CA CYS A 15 -3.49 7.84 -7.22
C CYS A 15 -4.97 8.06 -7.55
N ASP A 16 -5.85 7.13 -7.16
CA ASP A 16 -7.28 7.14 -7.49
C ASP A 16 -8.19 7.12 -6.23
N GLU A 17 -7.61 7.19 -5.04
CA GLU A 17 -8.31 7.42 -3.78
C GLU A 17 -8.08 8.84 -3.29
N THR A 18 -9.17 9.54 -2.95
CA THR A 18 -9.12 10.77 -2.16
C THR A 18 -9.49 10.43 -0.73
N ALA A 19 -8.60 10.67 0.22
CA ALA A 19 -8.90 10.33 1.61
C ALA A 19 -8.43 11.40 2.59
N ALA A 20 -9.14 11.47 3.73
CA ALA A 20 -8.73 12.21 4.93
C ALA A 20 -8.99 11.39 6.18
N SER A 21 -8.16 11.57 7.20
CA SER A 21 -8.24 10.84 8.45
C SER A 21 -7.68 11.66 9.59
N VAL A 22 -8.30 11.59 10.75
CA VAL A 22 -7.72 12.10 12.02
C VAL A 22 -7.26 10.90 12.83
N ILE A 23 -6.02 10.93 13.28
CA ILE A 23 -5.48 9.94 14.21
C ILE A 23 -4.99 10.58 15.49
N THR A 24 -4.95 9.80 16.58
CA THR A 24 -4.38 10.20 17.86
C THR A 24 -3.16 9.32 18.17
N ASP A 25 -2.08 9.96 18.63
CA ASP A 25 -0.83 9.36 19.08
C ASP A 25 -0.20 8.35 18.12
N GLY A 26 -0.40 8.59 16.80
CA GLY A 26 0.16 7.77 15.72
C GLY A 26 -0.44 6.39 15.58
N ARG A 27 -1.51 6.06 16.32
CA ARG A 27 -2.06 4.69 16.40
C ARG A 27 -3.57 4.62 16.32
N ILE A 28 -4.29 5.52 16.97
CA ILE A 28 -5.75 5.45 17.12
C ILE A 28 -6.39 6.18 15.95
N ILE A 29 -7.14 5.47 15.12
CA ILE A 29 -7.90 6.07 14.03
C ILE A 29 -9.21 6.60 14.61
N ASN A 30 -9.33 7.92 14.70
CA ASN A 30 -10.55 8.62 15.13
C ASN A 30 -11.58 8.72 13.99
N SER A 31 -11.08 8.96 12.77
CA SER A 31 -11.90 8.97 11.55
C SER A 31 -11.10 8.45 10.36
N SER A 32 -11.79 7.94 9.34
CA SER A 32 -11.16 7.54 8.08
C SER A 32 -12.20 7.61 6.97
N VAL A 33 -12.11 8.64 6.15
CA VAL A 33 -13.03 8.90 5.03
C VAL A 33 -12.28 8.70 3.73
N ILE A 34 -12.85 7.92 2.81
CA ILE A 34 -12.24 7.57 1.53
C ILE A 34 -13.30 7.73 0.42
N SER A 35 -12.95 8.43 -0.63
CA SER A 35 -13.68 8.47 -1.91
C SER A 35 -12.84 7.80 -2.98
N SER A 36 -13.26 6.61 -3.41
CA SER A 36 -12.55 5.85 -4.45
C SER A 36 -13.11 6.14 -5.83
N GLN A 37 -12.22 6.29 -6.79
CA GLN A 37 -12.53 6.51 -8.20
C GLN A 37 -12.54 5.21 -9.01
N ILE A 38 -12.48 4.04 -8.35
CA ILE A 38 -12.32 2.74 -8.99
C ILE A 38 -13.41 2.46 -10.03
N ASP A 39 -14.67 2.87 -9.77
CA ASP A 39 -15.79 2.66 -10.70
C ASP A 39 -15.68 3.54 -11.95
N LEU A 40 -15.05 4.72 -11.82
CA LEU A 40 -14.72 5.56 -12.96
C LEU A 40 -13.64 4.89 -13.83
N HIS A 41 -12.57 4.44 -13.20
CA HIS A 41 -11.39 3.90 -13.87
C HIS A 41 -11.60 2.50 -14.45
N LYS A 42 -12.53 1.71 -13.93
CA LYS A 42 -12.95 0.41 -14.50
C LYS A 42 -13.31 0.52 -15.98
N LYS A 43 -13.93 1.64 -16.40
CA LYS A 43 -14.34 1.88 -17.79
C LYS A 43 -13.16 1.97 -18.76
N PHE A 44 -11.97 2.31 -18.23
CA PHE A 44 -10.73 2.48 -19.00
C PHE A 44 -9.78 1.29 -18.82
N GLY A 45 -10.11 0.35 -17.94
CA GLY A 45 -9.25 -0.80 -17.62
C GLY A 45 -7.97 -0.44 -16.85
N GLY A 46 -7.96 0.69 -16.16
CA GLY A 46 -6.86 1.22 -15.35
C GLY A 46 -7.00 2.69 -15.06
N VAL A 47 -6.15 3.22 -14.19
CA VAL A 47 -6.20 4.63 -13.77
C VAL A 47 -5.85 5.57 -14.93
N PHE A 48 -6.67 6.59 -15.15
CA PHE A 48 -6.44 7.66 -16.11
C PHE A 48 -6.03 8.94 -15.37
N PRO A 49 -4.75 9.36 -15.41
CA PRO A 49 -4.18 10.36 -14.51
C PRO A 49 -4.87 11.71 -14.51
N GLU A 50 -5.28 12.20 -15.70
CA GLU A 50 -5.95 13.50 -15.83
C GLU A 50 -7.34 13.50 -15.18
N LEU A 51 -8.09 12.40 -15.33
CA LEU A 51 -9.39 12.26 -14.69
C LEU A 51 -9.23 12.15 -13.18
N ALA A 52 -8.24 11.37 -12.70
CA ALA A 52 -7.96 11.24 -11.29
C ALA A 52 -7.74 12.59 -10.63
N SER A 53 -6.88 13.43 -11.22
CA SER A 53 -6.60 14.77 -10.70
C SER A 53 -7.84 15.64 -10.60
N ARG A 54 -8.73 15.60 -11.60
CA ARG A 54 -9.98 16.37 -11.61
C ARG A 54 -10.98 15.91 -10.55
N GLU A 55 -11.06 14.61 -10.30
CA GLU A 55 -11.94 14.07 -9.25
C GLU A 55 -11.42 14.41 -7.86
N HIS A 56 -10.10 14.39 -7.63
CA HIS A 56 -9.52 14.86 -6.37
C HIS A 56 -9.92 16.31 -6.04
N VAL A 57 -9.88 17.21 -7.02
CA VAL A 57 -10.28 18.63 -6.79
C VAL A 57 -11.72 18.74 -6.28
N LYS A 58 -12.63 17.86 -6.76
CA LYS A 58 -14.04 17.89 -6.35
C LYS A 58 -14.27 17.30 -4.97
N ALA A 59 -13.50 16.23 -4.64
CA ALA A 59 -13.77 15.40 -3.48
C ALA A 59 -13.02 15.84 -2.23
N ILE A 60 -11.83 16.42 -2.36
CA ILE A 60 -10.87 16.53 -1.27
C ILE A 60 -11.35 17.41 -0.10
N TYR A 61 -11.98 18.56 -0.38
CA TYR A 61 -12.45 19.45 0.68
C TYR A 61 -13.62 18.83 1.48
N PRO A 62 -14.70 18.34 0.83
CA PRO A 62 -15.78 17.65 1.54
C PRO A 62 -15.30 16.47 2.39
N ILE A 63 -14.31 15.71 1.92
CA ILE A 63 -13.77 14.56 2.64
C ILE A 63 -13.02 14.98 3.90
N ILE A 64 -12.30 16.09 3.86
CA ILE A 64 -11.62 16.64 5.05
C ILE A 64 -12.65 17.13 6.07
N GLU A 65 -13.69 17.85 5.65
CA GLU A 65 -14.77 18.26 6.55
C GLU A 65 -15.43 17.05 7.21
N GLU A 66 -15.79 16.04 6.44
CA GLU A 66 -16.38 14.80 6.96
C GLU A 66 -15.44 14.07 7.93
N ALA A 67 -14.13 14.01 7.64
CA ALA A 67 -13.16 13.39 8.53
C ALA A 67 -13.04 14.10 9.88
N LEU A 68 -13.05 15.43 9.90
CA LEU A 68 -13.05 16.22 11.13
C LEU A 68 -14.36 16.03 11.91
N GLU A 69 -15.50 16.03 11.23
CA GLU A 69 -16.81 15.79 11.85
C GLU A 69 -16.90 14.39 12.48
N GLN A 70 -16.50 13.36 11.77
CA GLN A 70 -16.48 11.97 12.29
C GLN A 70 -15.54 11.82 13.49
N ALA A 71 -14.44 12.56 13.53
CA ALA A 71 -13.51 12.59 14.66
C ALA A 71 -14.01 13.48 15.83
N HIS A 72 -15.17 14.13 15.69
CA HIS A 72 -15.68 15.10 16.65
C HIS A 72 -14.63 16.17 17.04
N THR A 73 -13.92 16.70 16.04
CA THR A 73 -12.82 17.65 16.22
C THR A 73 -12.89 18.77 15.17
N SER A 74 -12.17 19.83 15.42
CA SER A 74 -11.99 20.95 14.50
C SER A 74 -10.53 21.06 14.07
N LEU A 75 -10.26 21.87 13.04
CA LEU A 75 -8.88 22.10 12.58
C LEU A 75 -7.99 22.72 13.69
N HIS A 76 -8.59 23.47 14.63
CA HIS A 76 -7.88 24.06 15.77
C HIS A 76 -7.43 23.04 16.84
N ASP A 77 -7.98 21.83 16.80
CA ASP A 77 -7.63 20.75 17.73
C ASP A 77 -6.57 19.81 17.13
N ILE A 78 -6.11 20.09 15.92
CA ILE A 78 -5.07 19.35 15.20
C ILE A 78 -3.69 19.93 15.53
N ASP A 79 -2.71 19.05 15.75
CA ASP A 79 -1.33 19.46 16.07
C ASP A 79 -0.43 19.55 14.81
N ALA A 80 -0.74 18.79 13.74
CA ALA A 80 -0.06 18.89 12.46
C ALA A 80 -0.88 18.30 11.31
N ILE A 81 -0.58 18.72 10.08
CA ILE A 81 -1.16 18.18 8.86
C ILE A 81 -0.10 17.34 8.15
N ALA A 82 -0.41 16.06 7.91
CA ALA A 82 0.40 15.14 7.12
C ALA A 82 -0.24 14.93 5.74
N VAL A 83 0.51 15.07 4.67
CA VAL A 83 0.00 14.92 3.31
C VAL A 83 0.95 14.08 2.48
N THR A 84 0.41 13.25 1.61
CA THR A 84 1.23 12.49 0.67
C THR A 84 1.94 13.43 -0.30
N ARG A 85 3.27 13.45 -0.20
CA ARG A 85 4.15 14.22 -1.08
C ARG A 85 4.58 13.43 -2.32
N GLY A 86 4.55 12.11 -2.24
CA GLY A 86 4.96 11.15 -3.26
C GLY A 86 5.32 9.80 -2.67
N PRO A 87 5.64 8.78 -3.51
CA PRO A 87 5.41 8.79 -4.95
C PRO A 87 3.93 8.76 -5.32
N GLY A 88 3.62 9.07 -6.61
CA GLY A 88 2.25 9.06 -7.13
C GLY A 88 2.07 9.83 -8.43
N LEU A 89 0.84 10.01 -8.85
CA LEU A 89 0.49 10.79 -10.03
C LEU A 89 0.68 12.29 -9.74
N ALA A 90 1.54 12.95 -10.50
CA ALA A 90 1.93 14.35 -10.25
C ALA A 90 0.73 15.29 -10.05
N GLY A 91 -0.26 15.22 -10.96
CA GLY A 91 -1.46 16.07 -10.88
C GLY A 91 -2.32 15.78 -9.65
N SER A 92 -2.42 14.51 -9.24
CA SER A 92 -3.18 14.08 -8.05
C SER A 92 -2.47 14.55 -6.76
N LEU A 93 -1.16 14.34 -6.66
CA LEU A 93 -0.34 14.81 -5.54
C LEU A 93 -0.44 16.32 -5.33
N VAL A 94 -0.38 17.11 -6.42
CA VAL A 94 -0.47 18.58 -6.36
C VAL A 94 -1.79 19.04 -5.73
N VAL A 95 -2.91 18.33 -5.96
CA VAL A 95 -4.21 18.69 -5.35
C VAL A 95 -4.15 18.57 -3.84
N GLY A 96 -3.72 17.41 -3.31
CA GLY A 96 -3.61 17.19 -1.87
C GLY A 96 -2.60 18.10 -1.21
N ALA A 97 -1.40 18.24 -1.80
CA ALA A 97 -0.34 19.07 -1.24
C ALA A 97 -0.74 20.56 -1.15
N ASN A 98 -1.38 21.11 -2.18
CA ASN A 98 -1.78 22.52 -2.15
C ASN A 98 -2.92 22.77 -1.16
N LEU A 99 -3.89 21.88 -1.03
CA LEU A 99 -4.93 22.04 -0.02
C LEU A 99 -4.35 21.91 1.40
N ALA A 100 -3.47 20.93 1.63
CA ALA A 100 -2.78 20.78 2.92
C ALA A 100 -2.00 22.04 3.30
N LYS A 101 -1.26 22.64 2.36
CA LYS A 101 -0.55 23.92 2.57
C LYS A 101 -1.49 25.07 2.89
N ALA A 102 -2.63 25.16 2.19
CA ALA A 102 -3.61 26.20 2.45
C ALA A 102 -4.22 26.08 3.86
N LEU A 103 -4.55 24.85 4.28
CA LEU A 103 -5.06 24.58 5.62
C LEU A 103 -4.00 24.85 6.71
N ALA A 104 -2.75 24.41 6.49
CA ALA A 104 -1.64 24.65 7.40
C ALA A 104 -1.40 26.16 7.60
N LEU A 105 -1.38 26.92 6.51
CA LEU A 105 -1.24 28.38 6.55
C LEU A 105 -2.41 29.07 7.27
N ALA A 106 -3.64 28.63 7.00
CA ALA A 106 -4.83 29.25 7.57
C ALA A 106 -4.97 28.99 9.09
N ALA A 107 -4.50 27.86 9.57
CA ALA A 107 -4.60 27.45 10.98
C ALA A 107 -3.29 27.58 11.77
N ASP A 108 -2.22 28.08 11.14
CA ASP A 108 -0.86 28.17 11.71
C ASP A 108 -0.37 26.82 12.25
N LEU A 109 -0.54 25.75 11.43
CA LEU A 109 -0.20 24.39 11.79
C LEU A 109 1.08 23.92 11.08
N PRO A 110 1.91 23.08 11.73
CA PRO A 110 2.99 22.36 11.08
C PRO A 110 2.47 21.49 9.94
N ILE A 111 3.26 21.40 8.85
CA ILE A 111 2.97 20.53 7.72
C ILE A 111 4.07 19.50 7.52
N ILE A 112 3.69 18.31 7.09
CA ILE A 112 4.57 17.15 6.90
C ILE A 112 4.26 16.49 5.57
N GLY A 113 5.22 16.50 4.66
CA GLY A 113 5.16 15.75 3.42
C GLY A 113 5.58 14.29 3.66
N VAL A 114 4.66 13.37 3.57
CA VAL A 114 4.87 11.94 3.85
C VAL A 114 5.13 11.16 2.56
N ASN A 115 6.05 10.21 2.62
CA ASN A 115 6.21 9.22 1.56
C ASN A 115 5.07 8.20 1.61
N HIS A 116 4.35 8.03 0.49
CA HIS A 116 3.22 7.11 0.38
C HIS A 116 3.57 5.66 0.79
N LEU A 117 4.77 5.19 0.40
CA LEU A 117 5.23 3.84 0.71
C LEU A 117 5.52 3.67 2.21
N GLU A 118 6.02 4.71 2.85
CA GLU A 118 6.18 4.80 4.29
C GLU A 118 4.82 4.70 4.99
N GLY A 119 3.81 5.42 4.51
CA GLY A 119 2.44 5.33 5.00
C GLY A 119 1.95 3.88 5.04
N HIS A 120 2.10 3.13 3.96
CA HIS A 120 1.71 1.72 3.92
C HIS A 120 2.40 0.89 5.02
N ILE A 121 3.69 1.11 5.29
CA ILE A 121 4.38 0.40 6.38
C ILE A 121 3.77 0.77 7.72
N TYR A 122 3.53 2.06 7.98
CA TYR A 122 2.95 2.53 9.26
C TYR A 122 1.50 2.11 9.46
N SER A 123 0.79 1.67 8.44
CA SER A 123 -0.55 1.07 8.62
C SER A 123 -0.57 -0.12 9.59
N ALA A 124 0.59 -0.77 9.82
CA ALA A 124 0.72 -1.90 10.75
C ALA A 124 0.61 -1.49 12.25
N TRP A 125 0.82 -0.22 12.58
CA TRP A 125 0.68 0.31 13.95
C TRP A 125 -0.75 0.76 14.27
N LEU A 126 -1.59 0.94 13.25
CA LEU A 126 -2.89 1.57 13.37
C LEU A 126 -4.00 0.61 13.79
N TYR A 127 -4.95 1.12 14.54
CA TYR A 127 -6.20 0.44 14.87
C TYR A 127 -7.36 1.44 15.05
N PRO A 128 -8.61 1.07 14.72
CA PRO A 128 -9.76 1.95 14.88
C PRO A 128 -10.06 2.24 16.35
N LEU A 129 -10.52 3.45 16.64
CA LEU A 129 -11.02 3.85 17.97
C LEU A 129 -12.07 2.85 18.47
N GLY A 130 -12.03 2.51 19.74
CA GLY A 130 -12.96 1.57 20.37
C GLY A 130 -12.68 0.08 20.08
N THR A 131 -11.66 -0.23 19.29
CA THR A 131 -11.23 -1.62 19.05
C THR A 131 -10.05 -1.99 19.95
N LYS A 132 -9.76 -3.31 20.05
CA LYS A 132 -8.58 -3.77 20.79
C LYS A 132 -7.31 -3.30 20.07
N PRO A 133 -6.35 -2.66 20.78
CA PRO A 133 -5.07 -2.26 20.20
C PRO A 133 -4.34 -3.44 19.56
N SER A 134 -3.83 -3.22 18.35
CA SER A 134 -2.89 -4.14 17.73
C SER A 134 -1.56 -4.12 18.48
N PRO A 135 -0.86 -5.25 18.63
CA PRO A 135 0.50 -5.24 19.12
C PRO A 135 1.37 -4.32 18.26
N GLU A 136 2.23 -3.54 18.89
CA GLU A 136 3.19 -2.72 18.17
C GLU A 136 4.26 -3.61 17.52
N PRO A 137 4.60 -3.37 16.24
CA PRO A 137 5.76 -3.99 15.62
C PRO A 137 7.06 -3.62 16.33
N GLU A 138 7.91 -4.63 16.61
CA GLU A 138 9.21 -4.46 17.26
C GLU A 138 10.35 -4.47 16.24
N PHE A 139 11.31 -3.58 16.46
CA PHE A 139 12.52 -3.50 15.63
C PHE A 139 13.63 -4.44 16.10
N PRO A 140 14.56 -4.85 15.23
CA PRO A 140 14.54 -4.64 13.79
C PRO A 140 13.45 -5.49 13.10
N LEU A 141 12.89 -5.00 12.00
CA LEU A 141 11.88 -5.71 11.22
C LEU A 141 12.15 -5.62 9.71
N VAL A 142 11.58 -6.57 8.94
CA VAL A 142 11.49 -6.48 7.49
C VAL A 142 10.06 -6.18 7.09
N ALA A 143 9.87 -5.16 6.26
CA ALA A 143 8.60 -4.87 5.63
C ALA A 143 8.60 -5.36 4.17
N LEU A 144 7.64 -6.22 3.82
CA LEU A 144 7.26 -6.53 2.46
C LEU A 144 6.19 -5.52 2.04
N LEU A 145 6.56 -4.62 1.14
CA LEU A 145 5.68 -3.62 0.57
C LEU A 145 5.24 -4.07 -0.81
N VAL A 146 3.96 -4.38 -0.98
CA VAL A 146 3.42 -4.93 -2.24
C VAL A 146 2.11 -4.25 -2.62
N SER A 147 2.14 -3.49 -3.72
CA SER A 147 1.00 -2.72 -4.24
C SER A 147 0.88 -2.87 -5.76
N GLY A 148 0.03 -2.06 -6.38
CA GLY A 148 -0.10 -1.96 -7.84
C GLY A 148 1.21 -1.61 -8.53
N GLY A 149 1.95 -0.63 -7.99
CA GLY A 149 3.19 -0.11 -8.59
C GLY A 149 4.48 -0.55 -7.90
N HIS A 150 4.42 -1.16 -6.72
CA HIS A 150 5.61 -1.46 -5.94
C HIS A 150 5.65 -2.91 -5.44
N SER A 151 6.83 -3.49 -5.43
CA SER A 151 7.14 -4.75 -4.76
C SER A 151 8.55 -4.62 -4.19
N GLU A 152 8.66 -4.33 -2.89
CA GLU A 152 9.91 -3.99 -2.24
C GLU A 152 10.09 -4.71 -0.90
N LEU A 153 11.34 -5.01 -0.55
CA LEU A 153 11.76 -5.44 0.77
C LEU A 153 12.54 -4.32 1.44
N ILE A 154 12.08 -3.91 2.61
CA ILE A 154 12.64 -2.81 3.40
C ILE A 154 13.03 -3.35 4.77
N LEU A 155 14.27 -3.13 5.18
CA LEU A 155 14.72 -3.36 6.55
C LEU A 155 14.53 -2.06 7.34
N MET A 156 13.86 -2.15 8.49
CA MET A 156 13.74 -1.07 9.46
C MET A 156 14.44 -1.46 10.75
N LYS A 157 15.37 -0.62 11.19
CA LYS A 157 16.08 -0.80 12.48
C LYS A 157 15.45 0.00 13.61
N GLU A 158 14.76 1.07 13.28
CA GLU A 158 13.97 1.94 14.14
C GLU A 158 12.99 2.77 13.30
N HIS A 159 12.14 3.58 13.92
CA HIS A 159 11.25 4.48 13.20
C HIS A 159 12.02 5.41 12.26
N LEU A 160 11.45 5.64 11.07
CA LEU A 160 11.96 6.54 10.03
C LEU A 160 13.35 6.14 9.46
N LYS A 161 13.91 5.00 9.83
CA LYS A 161 15.18 4.50 9.29
C LYS A 161 14.98 3.26 8.45
N TYR A 162 15.03 3.45 7.17
CA TYR A 162 14.75 2.44 6.15
C TYR A 162 16.02 2.00 5.43
N GLN A 163 16.14 0.73 5.15
CA GLN A 163 17.12 0.18 4.23
C GLN A 163 16.40 -0.66 3.17
N ARG A 164 16.34 -0.16 1.94
CA ARG A 164 15.80 -0.93 0.82
C ARG A 164 16.73 -2.09 0.51
N LEU A 165 16.28 -3.30 0.70
CA LEU A 165 17.05 -4.51 0.41
C LEU A 165 16.94 -4.86 -1.08
N GLY A 166 15.74 -4.75 -1.64
CA GLY A 166 15.48 -5.01 -3.05
C GLY A 166 14.09 -4.58 -3.45
N GLY A 167 13.81 -4.60 -4.74
CA GLY A 167 12.51 -4.28 -5.31
C GLY A 167 12.30 -4.96 -6.65
N THR A 168 11.15 -4.71 -7.28
CA THR A 168 10.91 -5.28 -8.60
C THR A 168 11.83 -4.68 -9.66
N LEU A 169 12.29 -5.55 -10.57
CA LEU A 169 13.10 -5.17 -11.74
C LEU A 169 12.24 -4.87 -12.97
N ASP A 170 10.97 -5.26 -12.92
CA ASP A 170 10.01 -5.15 -14.03
C ASP A 170 8.60 -4.90 -13.48
N ASP A 171 7.60 -5.70 -13.82
CA ASP A 171 6.24 -5.55 -13.30
C ASP A 171 6.21 -5.71 -11.76
N ALA A 172 5.46 -4.85 -11.07
CA ALA A 172 5.13 -5.09 -9.67
C ALA A 172 4.13 -6.24 -9.53
N ALA A 173 4.00 -6.82 -8.33
CA ALA A 173 3.08 -7.94 -8.09
C ALA A 173 1.63 -7.58 -8.45
N GLY A 174 1.13 -6.41 -8.00
CA GLY A 174 -0.23 -5.96 -8.32
C GLY A 174 -0.43 -5.72 -9.81
N GLU A 175 0.54 -5.11 -10.49
CA GLU A 175 0.53 -4.94 -11.94
C GLU A 175 0.49 -6.29 -12.68
N ALA A 176 1.23 -7.30 -12.17
CA ALA A 176 1.18 -8.65 -12.72
C ALA A 176 -0.22 -9.27 -12.54
N PHE A 177 -0.88 -9.07 -11.39
CA PHE A 177 -2.28 -9.48 -11.19
C PHE A 177 -3.22 -8.82 -12.20
N ASP A 178 -3.10 -7.51 -12.43
CA ASP A 178 -3.96 -6.79 -13.37
C ASP A 178 -3.74 -7.26 -14.82
N LYS A 179 -2.49 -7.45 -15.23
CA LYS A 179 -2.14 -7.92 -16.57
C LYS A 179 -2.63 -9.35 -16.82
N VAL A 180 -2.47 -10.25 -15.84
CA VAL A 180 -2.94 -11.63 -15.96
C VAL A 180 -4.47 -11.71 -15.90
N ALA A 181 -5.14 -10.92 -15.05
CA ALA A 181 -6.59 -10.82 -15.06
C ALA A 181 -7.13 -10.46 -16.45
N ARG A 182 -6.50 -9.48 -17.12
CA ARG A 182 -6.86 -9.09 -18.50
C ARG A 182 -6.66 -10.24 -19.49
N LEU A 183 -5.56 -11.02 -19.37
CA LEU A 183 -5.34 -12.21 -20.21
C LEU A 183 -6.41 -13.29 -20.04
N LEU A 184 -6.94 -13.41 -18.83
CA LEU A 184 -8.01 -14.35 -18.46
C LEU A 184 -9.42 -13.75 -18.65
N GLU A 185 -9.53 -12.55 -19.25
CA GLU A 185 -10.79 -11.85 -19.49
C GLU A 185 -11.59 -11.57 -18.18
N LEU A 186 -10.87 -11.40 -17.08
CA LEU A 186 -11.43 -11.06 -15.78
C LEU A 186 -11.51 -9.53 -15.60
N PRO A 187 -12.48 -9.05 -14.80
CA PRO A 187 -12.67 -7.61 -14.60
C PRO A 187 -11.54 -6.96 -13.80
N TYR A 188 -11.35 -5.64 -14.01
CA TYR A 188 -10.51 -4.80 -13.17
C TYR A 188 -11.21 -4.45 -11.85
N PRO A 189 -10.48 -4.37 -10.69
CA PRO A 189 -9.05 -4.63 -10.50
C PRO A 189 -8.70 -6.12 -10.48
N GLY A 190 -7.52 -6.44 -11.03
CA GLY A 190 -7.10 -7.83 -11.27
C GLY A 190 -6.86 -8.64 -10.01
N GLY A 191 -6.31 -8.05 -8.95
CA GLY A 191 -6.04 -8.75 -7.69
C GLY A 191 -7.28 -9.44 -7.12
N PRO A 192 -8.36 -8.71 -6.80
CA PRO A 192 -9.61 -9.30 -6.34
C PRO A 192 -10.25 -10.28 -7.33
N SER A 193 -10.15 -10.01 -8.63
CA SER A 193 -10.73 -10.83 -9.68
C SER A 193 -10.04 -12.19 -9.81
N ILE A 194 -8.71 -12.20 -9.83
CA ILE A 194 -7.89 -13.43 -9.79
C ILE A 194 -8.18 -14.23 -8.52
N GLN A 195 -8.19 -13.58 -7.35
CA GLN A 195 -8.50 -14.25 -6.08
C GLN A 195 -9.88 -14.90 -6.09
N LYS A 196 -10.87 -14.24 -6.68
CA LYS A 196 -12.22 -14.79 -6.82
C LYS A 196 -12.25 -15.97 -7.79
N ALA A 197 -11.59 -15.86 -8.94
CA ALA A 197 -11.51 -16.90 -9.95
C ALA A 197 -10.75 -18.13 -9.46
N ALA A 198 -9.70 -17.96 -8.66
CA ALA A 198 -8.88 -19.02 -8.10
C ALA A 198 -9.60 -19.94 -7.10
N LYS A 199 -10.81 -19.55 -6.63
CA LYS A 199 -11.56 -20.36 -5.66
C LYS A 199 -11.93 -21.72 -6.25
N GLY A 200 -11.44 -22.79 -5.59
CA GLY A 200 -11.67 -24.18 -6.01
C GLY A 200 -10.87 -24.62 -7.21
N GLY A 201 -9.91 -23.82 -7.67
CA GLY A 201 -8.91 -24.23 -8.65
C GLY A 201 -7.71 -24.92 -8.00
N ASP A 202 -6.99 -25.73 -8.77
CA ASP A 202 -5.78 -26.41 -8.33
C ASP A 202 -4.55 -25.49 -8.51
N PRO A 203 -3.86 -25.09 -7.43
CA PRO A 203 -2.66 -24.26 -7.52
C PRO A 203 -1.45 -24.96 -8.16
N ALA A 204 -1.49 -26.29 -8.34
CA ALA A 204 -0.46 -27.11 -8.96
C ALA A 204 -0.79 -27.52 -10.40
N ALA A 205 -1.97 -27.16 -10.94
CA ALA A 205 -2.39 -27.56 -12.29
C ALA A 205 -1.44 -27.05 -13.38
N PHE A 206 -0.85 -25.87 -13.18
CA PHE A 206 0.13 -25.27 -14.09
C PHE A 206 1.42 -24.96 -13.35
N ASN A 207 2.54 -25.51 -13.82
CA ASN A 207 3.86 -25.24 -13.24
C ASN A 207 4.42 -23.90 -13.76
N PHE A 208 3.86 -22.79 -13.30
CA PHE A 208 4.36 -21.46 -13.65
C PHE A 208 5.70 -21.15 -12.98
N PRO A 209 6.59 -20.38 -13.64
CA PRO A 209 7.90 -20.06 -13.10
C PRO A 209 7.82 -19.19 -11.84
N ARG A 210 8.70 -19.48 -10.87
CA ARG A 210 8.96 -18.67 -9.68
C ARG A 210 10.34 -18.04 -9.85
N ALA A 211 10.40 -16.76 -10.17
CA ALA A 211 11.65 -16.06 -10.38
C ALA A 211 12.39 -15.87 -9.04
N ARG A 212 13.00 -16.95 -8.55
CA ARG A 212 13.87 -16.95 -7.38
C ARG A 212 15.26 -16.48 -7.81
N LEU A 213 15.37 -15.17 -8.13
CA LEU A 213 16.66 -14.59 -8.47
C LEU A 213 17.64 -14.84 -7.33
N THR A 214 18.70 -15.61 -7.59
CA THR A 214 19.75 -15.92 -6.62
C THR A 214 20.61 -14.68 -6.36
N ASP A 215 21.18 -14.56 -5.16
CA ASP A 215 22.07 -13.50 -4.74
C ASP A 215 21.51 -12.06 -4.76
N THR A 216 20.18 -11.91 -4.85
CA THR A 216 19.52 -10.60 -4.80
C THR A 216 18.15 -10.69 -4.13
N TRP A 217 17.75 -9.59 -3.48
CA TRP A 217 16.42 -9.43 -2.90
C TRP A 217 15.39 -8.86 -3.89
N ASN A 218 15.80 -8.68 -5.15
CA ASN A 218 14.90 -8.18 -6.18
C ASN A 218 13.83 -9.18 -6.58
N PHE A 219 12.71 -8.66 -7.06
CA PHE A 219 11.59 -9.41 -7.61
C PHE A 219 11.56 -9.29 -9.14
N SER A 220 10.90 -10.22 -9.80
CA SER A 220 10.55 -10.14 -11.23
C SER A 220 9.29 -10.95 -11.50
N PHE A 221 8.32 -10.35 -12.18
CA PHE A 221 7.04 -10.98 -12.52
C PHE A 221 6.73 -10.99 -14.02
N SER A 222 7.53 -10.31 -14.86
CA SER A 222 7.31 -10.27 -16.31
C SER A 222 7.45 -11.65 -16.97
N GLY A 223 8.37 -12.47 -16.50
CA GLY A 223 8.53 -13.86 -16.94
C GLY A 223 7.31 -14.73 -16.60
N LEU A 224 6.73 -14.54 -15.43
CA LEU A 224 5.52 -15.25 -14.99
C LEU A 224 4.32 -14.87 -15.86
N LYS A 225 4.10 -13.57 -16.11
CA LYS A 225 3.06 -13.06 -17.03
C LYS A 225 3.21 -13.69 -18.43
N THR A 226 4.43 -13.73 -18.96
CA THR A 226 4.71 -14.30 -20.28
C THR A 226 4.43 -15.80 -20.33
N ALA A 227 4.70 -16.53 -19.26
CA ALA A 227 4.37 -17.95 -19.17
C ALA A 227 2.86 -18.18 -19.18
N VAL A 228 2.09 -17.38 -18.42
CA VAL A 228 0.62 -17.45 -18.46
C VAL A 228 0.08 -17.11 -19.85
N LEU A 229 0.59 -16.06 -20.49
CA LEU A 229 0.19 -15.69 -21.86
C LEU A 229 0.38 -16.86 -22.84
N ARG A 230 1.57 -17.47 -22.85
CA ARG A 230 1.86 -18.62 -23.74
C ARG A 230 0.91 -19.79 -23.47
N THR A 231 0.66 -20.12 -22.20
CA THR A 231 -0.27 -21.18 -21.83
C THR A 231 -1.68 -20.90 -22.33
N VAL A 232 -2.18 -19.67 -22.17
CA VAL A 232 -3.50 -19.26 -22.67
C VAL A 232 -3.58 -19.34 -24.19
N GLU A 233 -2.54 -18.89 -24.91
CA GLU A 233 -2.47 -18.97 -26.36
C GLU A 233 -2.42 -20.39 -26.87
N ASP A 234 -1.68 -21.30 -26.22
CA ASP A 234 -1.58 -22.71 -26.59
C ASP A 234 -2.91 -23.43 -26.39
N LEU A 235 -3.60 -23.17 -25.27
CA LEU A 235 -4.93 -23.71 -25.02
C LEU A 235 -5.95 -23.19 -26.06
N LYS A 236 -5.95 -21.90 -26.38
CA LYS A 236 -6.83 -21.31 -27.39
C LYS A 236 -6.55 -21.91 -28.80
N ARG A 237 -5.28 -22.11 -29.18
CA ARG A 237 -4.91 -22.76 -30.45
C ARG A 237 -5.36 -24.22 -30.54
N SER A 238 -5.36 -24.92 -29.41
CA SER A 238 -5.82 -26.30 -29.32
C SER A 238 -7.35 -26.43 -29.20
N HIS A 239 -8.09 -25.31 -29.37
CA HIS A 239 -9.55 -25.25 -29.20
C HIS A 239 -10.05 -25.78 -27.85
N GLN A 240 -9.24 -25.69 -26.80
CA GLN A 240 -9.60 -26.09 -25.45
C GLN A 240 -10.26 -24.92 -24.72
N GLU A 241 -11.25 -25.25 -23.89
CA GLU A 241 -11.81 -24.26 -22.95
C GLU A 241 -10.75 -23.87 -21.92
N LEU A 242 -10.64 -22.57 -21.61
CA LEU A 242 -9.67 -22.09 -20.62
C LEU A 242 -10.09 -22.51 -19.21
N PRO A 243 -9.27 -23.31 -18.50
CA PRO A 243 -9.52 -23.68 -17.11
C PRO A 243 -9.17 -22.48 -16.20
N ILE A 244 -10.00 -21.44 -16.25
CA ILE A 244 -9.77 -20.16 -15.60
C ILE A 244 -9.45 -20.31 -14.11
N LYS A 245 -10.14 -21.23 -13.39
CA LYS A 245 -9.92 -21.44 -11.97
C LYS A 245 -8.51 -21.91 -11.68
N ASP A 246 -8.03 -22.90 -12.45
CA ASP A 246 -6.72 -23.51 -12.26
C ASP A 246 -5.59 -22.57 -12.72
N LEU A 247 -5.80 -21.83 -13.81
CA LEU A 247 -4.88 -20.80 -14.28
C LEU A 247 -4.72 -19.69 -13.23
N ALA A 248 -5.83 -19.20 -12.70
CA ALA A 248 -5.82 -18.17 -11.65
C ALA A 248 -5.20 -18.68 -10.34
N ALA A 249 -5.50 -19.92 -9.93
CA ALA A 249 -4.95 -20.51 -8.70
C ALA A 249 -3.44 -20.74 -8.83
N SER A 250 -2.98 -21.30 -9.94
CA SER A 250 -1.55 -21.57 -10.18
C SER A 250 -0.74 -20.29 -10.34
N PHE A 251 -1.29 -19.25 -10.99
CA PHE A 251 -0.66 -17.92 -11.06
C PHE A 251 -0.54 -17.28 -9.68
N GLN A 252 -1.65 -17.23 -8.92
CA GLN A 252 -1.67 -16.67 -7.58
C GLN A 252 -0.67 -17.38 -6.66
N ALA A 253 -0.58 -18.71 -6.72
CA ALA A 253 0.39 -19.50 -5.96
C ALA A 253 1.83 -19.09 -6.33
N ALA A 254 2.14 -18.96 -7.63
CA ALA A 254 3.48 -18.58 -8.07
C ALA A 254 3.92 -17.20 -7.56
N VAL A 255 3.01 -16.19 -7.55
CA VAL A 255 3.30 -14.88 -6.98
C VAL A 255 3.49 -14.97 -5.47
N THR A 256 2.58 -15.66 -4.78
CA THR A 256 2.62 -15.81 -3.32
C THR A 256 3.91 -16.47 -2.85
N ASP A 257 4.33 -17.56 -3.51
CA ASP A 257 5.54 -18.29 -3.17
C ASP A 257 6.79 -17.39 -3.26
N VAL A 258 6.93 -16.63 -4.34
CA VAL A 258 8.08 -15.73 -4.53
C VAL A 258 8.12 -14.63 -3.47
N LEU A 259 6.98 -13.99 -3.18
CA LEU A 259 6.89 -12.93 -2.17
C LEU A 259 7.20 -13.48 -0.78
N PHE A 260 6.61 -14.63 -0.44
CA PHE A 260 6.80 -15.28 0.86
C PHE A 260 8.25 -15.73 1.05
N ASP A 261 8.80 -16.56 0.14
CA ASP A 261 10.13 -17.16 0.27
C ASP A 261 11.22 -16.09 0.45
N LYS A 262 11.17 -15.03 -0.39
CA LYS A 262 12.17 -13.94 -0.30
C LYS A 262 12.04 -13.13 0.99
N THR A 263 10.82 -12.90 1.46
CA THR A 263 10.61 -12.16 2.71
C THR A 263 11.12 -12.93 3.91
N ILE A 264 10.83 -14.24 3.99
CA ILE A 264 11.33 -15.10 5.07
C ILE A 264 12.86 -15.20 5.03
N ALA A 265 13.43 -15.41 3.84
CA ALA A 265 14.88 -15.48 3.69
C ALA A 265 15.58 -14.15 4.09
N ALA A 266 14.98 -12.99 3.76
CA ALA A 266 15.47 -11.70 4.19
C ALA A 266 15.38 -11.53 5.72
N ALA A 267 14.24 -11.91 6.31
CA ALA A 267 14.04 -11.86 7.75
C ALA A 267 15.08 -12.71 8.51
N GLU A 268 15.38 -13.90 8.02
CA GLU A 268 16.42 -14.78 8.56
C GLU A 268 17.82 -14.16 8.40
N LYS A 269 18.17 -13.69 7.20
CA LYS A 269 19.49 -13.12 6.88
C LYS A 269 19.83 -11.90 7.73
N TYR A 270 18.83 -11.04 8.00
CA TYR A 270 19.02 -9.81 8.76
C TYR A 270 18.67 -9.95 10.25
N HIS A 271 18.37 -11.19 10.70
CA HIS A 271 18.07 -11.51 12.10
C HIS A 271 17.01 -10.58 12.72
N VAL A 272 15.96 -10.31 11.95
CA VAL A 272 14.90 -9.42 12.42
C VAL A 272 13.99 -10.12 13.43
N LYS A 273 13.29 -9.34 14.27
CA LYS A 273 12.31 -9.87 15.21
C LYS A 273 10.98 -10.18 14.56
N GLU A 274 10.52 -9.31 13.65
CA GLU A 274 9.16 -9.32 13.13
C GLU A 274 9.12 -8.96 11.64
N ILE A 275 7.99 -9.25 11.02
CA ILE A 275 7.72 -8.96 9.61
C ILE A 275 6.46 -8.12 9.51
N ILE A 276 6.48 -7.11 8.62
CA ILE A 276 5.29 -6.38 8.17
C ILE A 276 5.00 -6.78 6.73
N VAL A 277 3.72 -7.01 6.39
CA VAL A 277 3.26 -7.19 5.01
C VAL A 277 2.21 -6.12 4.73
N ALA A 278 2.54 -5.16 3.88
CA ALA A 278 1.73 -3.96 3.64
C ALA A 278 1.53 -3.66 2.15
N GLY A 279 0.63 -2.73 1.83
CA GLY A 279 0.22 -2.38 0.48
C GLY A 279 -0.96 -3.20 -0.04
N GLY A 280 -1.58 -2.78 -1.14
CA GLY A 280 -2.84 -3.35 -1.64
C GLY A 280 -2.83 -4.86 -1.89
N VAL A 281 -1.71 -5.43 -2.35
CA VAL A 281 -1.58 -6.89 -2.55
C VAL A 281 -1.57 -7.66 -1.22
N SER A 282 -1.23 -7.02 -0.10
CA SER A 282 -1.32 -7.64 1.22
C SER A 282 -2.76 -8.01 1.64
N ALA A 283 -3.77 -7.48 0.95
CA ALA A 283 -5.17 -7.90 1.11
C ALA A 283 -5.45 -9.29 0.51
N ASN A 284 -4.56 -9.82 -0.36
CA ASN A 284 -4.76 -11.14 -0.98
C ASN A 284 -4.74 -12.25 0.07
N LYS A 285 -5.83 -13.05 0.07
CA LYS A 285 -6.03 -14.10 1.08
C LYS A 285 -4.92 -15.16 1.06
N ALA A 286 -4.49 -15.60 -0.12
CA ALA A 286 -3.45 -16.63 -0.23
C ALA A 286 -2.12 -16.14 0.35
N LEU A 287 -1.74 -14.88 0.09
CA LEU A 287 -0.55 -14.26 0.68
C LEU A 287 -0.67 -14.15 2.20
N ARG A 288 -1.82 -13.69 2.72
CA ARG A 288 -2.07 -13.61 4.16
C ARG A 288 -2.00 -14.97 4.84
N ASP A 289 -2.59 -15.99 4.23
CA ASP A 289 -2.59 -17.35 4.76
C ASP A 289 -1.18 -17.93 4.78
N ALA A 290 -0.37 -17.72 3.74
CA ALA A 290 1.03 -18.14 3.70
C ALA A 290 1.83 -17.55 4.87
N PHE A 291 1.73 -16.24 5.11
CA PHE A 291 2.43 -15.60 6.23
C PHE A 291 1.89 -16.00 7.60
N ARG A 292 0.59 -16.24 7.74
CA ARG A 292 -0.01 -16.67 9.02
C ARG A 292 0.28 -18.12 9.38
N SER A 293 0.51 -18.98 8.40
CA SER A 293 0.78 -20.40 8.62
C SER A 293 2.20 -20.68 9.12
N GLN A 294 3.14 -19.76 8.93
CA GLN A 294 4.49 -19.89 9.45
C GLN A 294 4.58 -19.46 10.92
N ALA A 295 5.42 -20.14 11.70
CA ALA A 295 5.55 -19.92 13.15
C ALA A 295 6.88 -19.26 13.55
N ARG A 296 7.76 -18.92 12.57
CA ARG A 296 9.13 -18.44 12.85
C ARG A 296 9.18 -16.99 13.30
N PHE A 297 8.31 -16.15 12.72
CA PHE A 297 8.27 -14.72 12.95
C PHE A 297 6.87 -14.28 13.33
N ARG A 298 6.75 -13.27 14.19
CA ARG A 298 5.50 -12.55 14.31
C ARG A 298 5.31 -11.70 13.06
N VAL A 299 4.12 -11.79 12.45
CA VAL A 299 3.79 -11.07 11.22
C VAL A 299 2.65 -10.10 11.46
N HIS A 300 2.87 -8.86 11.11
CA HIS A 300 1.87 -7.79 11.13
C HIS A 300 1.33 -7.58 9.73
N ILE A 301 0.05 -7.86 9.54
CA ILE A 301 -0.66 -7.60 8.29
C ILE A 301 -1.86 -6.73 8.64
N PRO A 302 -1.92 -5.47 8.19
CA PRO A 302 -3.02 -4.57 8.51
C PRO A 302 -4.40 -5.16 8.17
N PRO A 303 -5.47 -4.70 8.82
CA PRO A 303 -6.84 -4.97 8.36
C PRO A 303 -7.01 -4.61 6.89
N ILE A 304 -7.93 -5.29 6.18
CA ILE A 304 -8.12 -5.10 4.74
C ILE A 304 -8.39 -3.62 4.40
N SER A 305 -9.13 -2.92 5.24
CA SER A 305 -9.42 -1.49 5.10
C SER A 305 -8.19 -0.57 5.15
N LEU A 306 -7.06 -1.04 5.69
CA LEU A 306 -5.79 -0.31 5.76
C LEU A 306 -4.72 -0.84 4.78
N CYS A 307 -5.05 -1.85 3.97
CA CYS A 307 -4.13 -2.36 2.96
C CYS A 307 -4.09 -1.48 1.70
N THR A 308 -5.23 -0.90 1.32
CA THR A 308 -5.34 0.03 0.19
C THR A 308 -5.08 1.45 0.63
N ASP A 309 -4.95 2.38 -0.34
CA ASP A 309 -4.66 3.78 -0.09
C ASP A 309 -5.70 4.41 0.84
N ASN A 310 -5.22 5.05 1.88
CA ASN A 310 -6.01 5.70 2.91
C ASN A 310 -5.20 6.79 3.62
N ALA A 311 -5.87 7.75 4.22
CA ALA A 311 -5.18 8.87 4.88
C ALA A 311 -4.72 8.54 6.31
N ALA A 312 -5.27 7.51 6.96
CA ALA A 312 -4.82 7.11 8.28
C ALA A 312 -3.36 6.65 8.26
N MET A 313 -2.94 5.94 7.21
CA MET A 313 -1.55 5.52 7.03
C MET A 313 -0.60 6.70 6.89
N ILE A 314 -1.05 7.79 6.22
CA ILE A 314 -0.27 9.02 6.04
C ILE A 314 -0.16 9.78 7.37
N ALA A 315 -1.27 9.90 8.10
CA ALA A 315 -1.27 10.48 9.44
C ALA A 315 -0.38 9.67 10.41
N GLY A 316 -0.41 8.32 10.30
CA GLY A 316 0.43 7.42 11.11
C GLY A 316 1.92 7.68 10.92
N ALA A 317 2.39 7.72 9.68
CA ALA A 317 3.77 8.10 9.37
C ALA A 317 4.07 9.54 9.81
N GLY A 318 3.16 10.47 9.52
CA GLY A 318 3.26 11.88 9.90
C GLY A 318 3.44 12.10 11.40
N TYR A 319 2.82 11.29 12.25
CA TYR A 319 3.02 11.36 13.69
C TYR A 319 4.49 11.11 14.09
N TYR A 320 5.14 10.12 13.51
CA TYR A 320 6.54 9.83 13.82
C TYR A 320 7.46 10.92 13.28
N HIS A 321 7.18 11.49 12.12
CA HIS A 321 7.88 12.68 11.63
C HIS A 321 7.71 13.87 12.59
N TYR A 322 6.49 14.14 13.04
CA TYR A 322 6.19 15.20 14.02
C TYR A 322 6.99 15.01 15.32
N LYS A 323 7.01 13.79 15.86
CA LYS A 323 7.76 13.47 17.09
C LYS A 323 9.26 13.67 16.96
N HIS A 324 9.82 13.56 15.74
CA HIS A 324 11.24 13.76 15.45
C HIS A 324 11.55 15.16 14.92
N SER A 325 10.56 16.05 14.93
CA SER A 325 10.68 17.42 14.40
C SER A 325 11.08 17.47 12.91
N ASN A 326 10.74 16.44 12.15
CA ASN A 326 10.92 16.38 10.70
C ASN A 326 9.71 17.06 10.03
N LEU A 327 9.73 18.38 10.01
CA LEU A 327 8.66 19.23 9.47
C LEU A 327 9.09 19.82 8.13
N ASP A 328 8.14 20.02 7.23
CA ASP A 328 8.38 20.72 5.98
C ASP A 328 7.97 22.20 6.09
N ASP A 329 8.49 23.02 5.22
CA ASP A 329 7.99 24.38 5.00
C ASP A 329 6.95 24.41 3.86
N LEU A 330 6.22 25.49 3.73
CA LEU A 330 5.17 25.64 2.71
C LEU A 330 5.70 25.67 1.26
N SER A 331 7.02 25.73 1.06
CA SER A 331 7.65 25.77 -0.27
C SER A 331 7.92 24.38 -0.85
N PHE A 332 7.76 23.28 -0.09
CA PHE A 332 8.02 21.95 -0.62
C PHE A 332 7.22 21.66 -1.89
N ASP A 333 7.79 20.91 -2.82
CA ASP A 333 7.08 20.44 -4.01
C ASP A 333 6.79 18.93 -3.92
N VAL A 334 5.83 18.46 -4.72
CA VAL A 334 5.51 17.04 -4.82
C VAL A 334 6.64 16.27 -5.51
N MET A 335 6.78 15.01 -5.16
CA MET A 335 7.82 14.12 -5.66
C MET A 335 7.19 12.86 -6.28
N PRO A 336 6.71 12.90 -7.55
CA PRO A 336 6.03 11.78 -8.19
C PRO A 336 6.86 10.48 -8.21
N ASN A 337 8.19 10.61 -8.24
CA ASN A 337 9.16 9.51 -8.20
C ASN A 337 10.01 9.64 -6.94
N TRP A 338 9.44 9.33 -5.79
CA TRP A 338 10.13 9.41 -4.51
C TRP A 338 10.37 8.02 -3.92
N PRO A 339 11.55 7.41 -4.16
CA PRO A 339 11.85 6.12 -3.56
C PRO A 339 11.91 6.25 -2.04
N LEU A 340 11.48 5.21 -1.34
CA LEU A 340 11.71 5.11 0.09
C LEU A 340 13.19 4.80 0.30
N SER A 341 14.00 5.83 0.33
CA SER A 341 15.46 5.74 0.45
C SER A 341 15.95 6.44 1.69
N TYR A 342 16.91 5.91 2.16
CA TYR A 342 17.93 5.95 3.17
C TYR A 342 18.32 7.31 3.67
N GLN A 343 18.39 7.40 4.97
CA GLN A 343 19.60 7.98 5.54
C GLN A 343 20.35 6.83 6.23
N VAL A 344 21.52 6.51 5.72
CA VAL A 344 22.49 5.64 6.38
C VAL A 344 23.09 6.40 7.55
#